data_6d4c84ec675083488fe7176a34f7acf8
#
_entry.id   6d4c84ec675083488fe7176a34f7acf8
#
_cell.length_a   1.000
_cell.length_b   1.000
_cell.length_c   1.000
_cell.angle_alpha   90.00
_cell.angle_beta   90.00
_cell.angle_gamma   90.00
#
_symmetry.space_group_name_H-M   'P 1'
#
loop_
_entity.id
_entity.type
_entity.pdbx_description
1 polymer ?
#
loop_
_entity_poly.entity_id
_entity_poly.type
_entity_poly.pdbx_seq_one_letter_code
_entity_poly.pdbx_strand_id
1 'polypeptide(L)'
;MKKELIIVLDFGGQYNQLIARRVRECNVYAEVHPYTISIEEIKEMNPKGIIFTGGPNNVCEETSPRYTKDIYELGIPILGICYGSQLMAYTLGGTVETAPVSEYGHTEVSITEQSVLFEGVSNKTVCWMSHTVYIAKAPEGFTVTASTPVCPVAAMECAEKKLYATQFHPEVMHTKEGMKMISNFVTKVCGCSGDWRMDSFVETTINEIREKVGNGKVLCALSGGVDSSVAAVLLAKAVGKQLTCVFVDHGLLRKDEGDEVEAVFGPEGPYDLNFIRVNAQERFYGKLAGVTEPENKRKIIGEEFIRVFEEEAKKIGAVDFLVQGTIYPDVIESGLGDSAVIKSHHNVGGLPDYVDFKEIIEPLRLLFKDEVRKAGLELGIPKHLVFRQPFPGPGLGIRIIGEVTAEKVRIVQEADAIYREEIANAGIDQTLGQYFAALTNMRSVGVMGDERTYDYAVALRAVCTSDFMTAEAAQLPWEVLAKVTSRIVNEVKGVNRVLYDCTGKPPGTIEFE
;
A
#
# COMPACT_ATOMS: atom_id res chain seq x y z
N MET A 1 18.14 -15.57 -10.68
CA MET A 1 18.28 -14.82 -11.96
C MET A 1 18.51 -13.35 -11.68
N LYS A 2 19.38 -12.66 -12.44
CA LYS A 2 19.51 -11.21 -12.33
C LYS A 2 18.22 -10.59 -12.88
N LYS A 3 17.40 -9.98 -12.04
CA LYS A 3 16.15 -9.29 -12.43
C LYS A 3 16.49 -8.08 -13.30
N GLU A 4 15.67 -7.80 -14.31
CA GLU A 4 15.74 -6.52 -15.04
C GLU A 4 15.30 -5.41 -14.11
N LEU A 5 16.19 -4.48 -13.77
CA LEU A 5 15.99 -3.46 -12.75
C LEU A 5 15.82 -2.07 -13.38
N ILE A 6 14.80 -1.34 -12.96
CA ILE A 6 14.68 0.11 -13.13
C ILE A 6 14.88 0.78 -11.76
N ILE A 7 15.81 1.71 -11.67
CA ILE A 7 16.02 2.53 -10.47
C ILE A 7 15.15 3.79 -10.57
N VAL A 8 14.41 4.07 -9.50
CA VAL A 8 13.66 5.32 -9.34
C VAL A 8 14.39 6.17 -8.32
N LEU A 9 14.98 7.30 -8.74
CA LEU A 9 15.67 8.24 -7.85
C LEU A 9 14.67 9.24 -7.29
N ASP A 10 14.54 9.23 -5.97
CA ASP A 10 13.60 10.08 -5.23
C ASP A 10 14.19 11.46 -4.92
N PHE A 11 13.61 12.49 -5.53
CA PHE A 11 13.92 13.90 -5.28
C PHE A 11 12.93 14.58 -4.31
N GLY A 12 12.21 13.81 -3.50
CA GLY A 12 11.24 14.28 -2.52
C GLY A 12 9.82 14.46 -3.07
N GLY A 13 9.52 13.87 -4.22
CA GLY A 13 8.19 13.91 -4.82
C GLY A 13 7.20 12.98 -4.12
N GLN A 14 5.90 13.32 -4.18
CA GLN A 14 4.82 12.52 -3.58
C GLN A 14 4.57 11.20 -4.32
N TYR A 15 5.03 11.06 -5.57
CA TYR A 15 4.68 9.96 -6.46
C TYR A 15 5.81 8.96 -6.71
N ASN A 16 6.88 8.97 -5.88
CA ASN A 16 8.03 8.08 -6.04
C ASN A 16 7.63 6.58 -6.03
N GLN A 17 6.84 6.16 -5.04
CA GLN A 17 6.31 4.79 -4.95
C GLN A 17 5.35 4.47 -6.11
N LEU A 18 4.55 5.44 -6.54
CA LEU A 18 3.62 5.26 -7.65
C LEU A 18 4.38 5.02 -8.97
N ILE A 19 5.49 5.75 -9.21
CA ILE A 19 6.35 5.52 -10.39
C ILE A 19 6.88 4.09 -10.38
N ALA A 20 7.46 3.64 -9.26
CA ALA A 20 7.97 2.27 -9.13
C ALA A 20 6.86 1.23 -9.36
N ARG A 21 5.67 1.45 -8.82
CA ARG A 21 4.50 0.59 -9.03
C ARG A 21 4.09 0.53 -10.51
N ARG A 22 4.07 1.67 -11.22
CA ARG A 22 3.76 1.72 -12.66
C ARG A 22 4.77 0.94 -13.52
N VAL A 23 6.04 1.01 -13.17
CA VAL A 23 7.08 0.18 -13.80
C VAL A 23 6.81 -1.31 -13.57
N ARG A 24 6.44 -1.70 -12.34
CA ARG A 24 6.11 -3.10 -12.00
C ARG A 24 4.81 -3.59 -12.67
N GLU A 25 3.87 -2.72 -12.93
CA GLU A 25 2.69 -3.02 -13.76
C GLU A 25 3.06 -3.37 -15.21
N CYS A 26 4.26 -2.95 -15.68
CA CYS A 26 4.86 -3.40 -16.94
C CYS A 26 5.63 -4.73 -16.81
N ASN A 27 5.49 -5.45 -15.70
CA ASN A 27 6.23 -6.68 -15.34
C ASN A 27 7.75 -6.49 -15.27
N VAL A 28 8.24 -5.33 -14.88
CA VAL A 28 9.66 -5.03 -14.68
C VAL A 28 9.91 -4.62 -13.25
N TYR A 29 10.94 -5.19 -12.64
CA TYR A 29 11.28 -4.89 -11.25
C TYR A 29 11.80 -3.46 -11.11
N ALA A 30 11.33 -2.74 -10.10
CA ALA A 30 11.76 -1.38 -9.80
C ALA A 30 12.07 -1.19 -8.32
N GLU A 31 13.09 -0.40 -8.02
CA GLU A 31 13.47 0.01 -6.68
C GLU A 31 13.54 1.53 -6.57
N VAL A 32 13.08 2.06 -5.43
CA VAL A 32 13.18 3.48 -5.10
C VAL A 32 14.44 3.68 -4.27
N HIS A 33 15.30 4.61 -4.68
CA HIS A 33 16.51 4.99 -3.97
C HIS A 33 16.54 6.51 -3.76
N PRO A 34 17.16 7.00 -2.67
CA PRO A 34 17.34 8.43 -2.48
C PRO A 34 18.25 9.00 -3.58
N TYR A 35 18.03 10.26 -3.95
CA TYR A 35 18.87 10.94 -4.95
C TYR A 35 20.36 11.04 -4.53
N THR A 36 20.68 10.73 -3.29
CA THR A 36 22.05 10.71 -2.76
C THR A 36 22.81 9.42 -3.01
N ILE A 37 22.19 8.40 -3.61
CA ILE A 37 22.88 7.15 -3.99
C ILE A 37 24.09 7.46 -4.87
N SER A 38 25.19 6.78 -4.67
CA SER A 38 26.40 7.00 -5.47
C SER A 38 26.32 6.40 -6.88
N ILE A 39 27.12 6.94 -7.79
CA ILE A 39 27.25 6.38 -9.15
C ILE A 39 27.82 4.96 -9.12
N GLU A 40 28.72 4.69 -8.18
CA GLU A 40 29.31 3.38 -7.97
C GLU A 40 28.26 2.34 -7.61
N GLU A 41 27.40 2.64 -6.65
CA GLU A 41 26.28 1.76 -6.28
C GLU A 41 25.32 1.54 -7.45
N ILE A 42 24.96 2.59 -8.21
CA ILE A 42 24.14 2.45 -9.41
C ILE A 42 24.79 1.51 -10.43
N LYS A 43 26.10 1.62 -10.66
CA LYS A 43 26.84 0.73 -11.58
C LYS A 43 26.85 -0.71 -11.10
N GLU A 44 27.01 -0.93 -9.80
CA GLU A 44 26.99 -2.28 -9.19
C GLU A 44 25.61 -2.93 -9.34
N MET A 45 24.53 -2.17 -9.17
CA MET A 45 23.17 -2.64 -9.38
C MET A 45 22.88 -2.94 -10.85
N ASN A 46 23.61 -2.32 -11.79
CA ASN A 46 23.51 -2.53 -13.24
C ASN A 46 22.06 -2.43 -13.77
N PRO A 47 21.36 -1.30 -13.55
CA PRO A 47 19.97 -1.14 -13.97
C PRO A 47 19.84 -1.04 -15.49
N LYS A 48 18.67 -1.40 -16.00
CA LYS A 48 18.28 -1.22 -17.42
C LYS A 48 17.87 0.21 -17.74
N GLY A 49 17.44 0.96 -16.73
CA GLY A 49 17.03 2.36 -16.85
C GLY A 49 16.91 3.05 -15.49
N ILE A 50 16.87 4.36 -15.54
CA ILE A 50 16.74 5.21 -14.34
C ILE A 50 15.56 6.17 -14.57
N ILE A 51 14.73 6.40 -13.54
CA ILE A 51 13.67 7.40 -13.56
C ILE A 51 13.95 8.42 -12.46
N PHE A 52 14.01 9.70 -12.79
CA PHE A 52 14.07 10.79 -11.84
C PHE A 52 12.66 11.25 -11.51
N THR A 53 12.32 11.30 -10.25
CA THR A 53 10.97 11.67 -9.80
C THR A 53 10.71 13.17 -9.91
N GLY A 54 9.47 13.57 -9.71
CA GLY A 54 9.13 14.93 -9.32
C GLY A 54 9.71 15.30 -7.97
N GLY A 55 9.57 16.56 -7.58
CA GLY A 55 10.00 17.08 -6.29
C GLY A 55 9.39 18.44 -5.99
N PRO A 56 9.33 18.85 -4.71
CA PRO A 56 8.72 20.12 -4.31
C PRO A 56 9.61 21.34 -4.54
N ASN A 57 10.87 21.12 -4.89
CA ASN A 57 11.89 22.16 -4.94
C ASN A 57 11.95 22.84 -6.32
N ASN A 58 12.49 24.05 -6.34
CA ASN A 58 12.86 24.75 -7.57
C ASN A 58 14.31 24.45 -7.93
N VAL A 59 14.56 23.85 -9.10
CA VAL A 59 15.91 23.45 -9.53
C VAL A 59 16.91 24.61 -9.63
N CYS A 60 16.43 25.86 -9.76
CA CYS A 60 17.28 27.05 -9.81
C CYS A 60 17.84 27.46 -8.43
N GLU A 61 17.29 26.98 -7.34
CA GLU A 61 17.75 27.28 -5.99
C GLU A 61 18.97 26.44 -5.61
N GLU A 62 19.95 27.03 -4.92
CA GLU A 62 21.21 26.36 -4.55
C GLU A 62 20.99 25.16 -3.62
N THR A 63 19.98 25.22 -2.76
CA THR A 63 19.65 24.19 -1.76
C THR A 63 18.84 23.02 -2.33
N SER A 64 18.44 23.10 -3.59
CA SER A 64 17.63 22.08 -4.21
C SER A 64 18.40 20.77 -4.45
N PRO A 65 17.73 19.61 -4.29
CA PRO A 65 18.32 18.30 -4.56
C PRO A 65 18.90 18.23 -5.97
N ARG A 66 20.17 17.88 -6.11
CA ARG A 66 20.84 17.76 -7.40
C ARG A 66 21.61 16.45 -7.49
N TYR A 67 21.80 16.01 -8.73
CA TYR A 67 22.67 14.88 -9.01
C TYR A 67 23.81 15.31 -9.93
N THR A 68 24.93 14.57 -9.90
CA THR A 68 26.11 14.93 -10.71
C THR A 68 25.84 14.72 -12.21
N LYS A 69 26.49 15.53 -13.05
CA LYS A 69 26.35 15.44 -14.51
C LYS A 69 26.75 14.07 -15.07
N ASP A 70 27.65 13.38 -14.38
CA ASP A 70 28.23 12.09 -14.80
C ASP A 70 27.18 10.98 -14.96
N ILE A 71 26.01 11.12 -14.29
CA ILE A 71 24.91 10.14 -14.44
C ILE A 71 24.38 10.07 -15.86
N TYR A 72 24.40 11.19 -16.60
CA TYR A 72 23.94 11.24 -17.99
C TYR A 72 24.94 10.65 -18.99
N GLU A 73 26.18 10.37 -18.54
CA GLU A 73 27.24 9.77 -19.35
C GLU A 73 27.39 8.26 -19.10
N LEU A 74 26.55 7.67 -18.24
CA LEU A 74 26.59 6.23 -17.94
C LEU A 74 26.11 5.36 -19.10
N GLY A 75 25.46 5.93 -20.13
CA GLY A 75 24.85 5.18 -21.22
C GLY A 75 23.58 4.41 -20.80
N ILE A 76 23.10 4.59 -19.59
CA ILE A 76 21.86 4.03 -19.07
C ILE A 76 20.70 4.95 -19.47
N PRO A 77 19.58 4.43 -20.03
CA PRO A 77 18.41 5.25 -20.33
C PRO A 77 17.88 6.00 -19.11
N ILE A 78 17.56 7.29 -19.26
CA ILE A 78 17.02 8.11 -18.16
C ILE A 78 15.72 8.78 -18.59
N LEU A 79 14.68 8.68 -17.74
CA LEU A 79 13.44 9.45 -17.85
C LEU A 79 13.34 10.42 -16.67
N GLY A 80 13.32 11.73 -16.96
CA GLY A 80 13.04 12.77 -15.95
C GLY A 80 11.55 13.13 -15.93
N ILE A 81 10.93 13.14 -14.77
CA ILE A 81 9.52 13.51 -14.56
C ILE A 81 9.44 14.78 -13.74
N CYS A 82 8.73 15.81 -14.21
CA CYS A 82 8.48 17.09 -13.54
C CYS A 82 9.80 17.73 -13.04
N TYR A 83 10.10 17.72 -11.75
CA TYR A 83 11.38 18.18 -11.21
C TYR A 83 12.58 17.49 -11.88
N GLY A 84 12.50 16.16 -12.07
CA GLY A 84 13.56 15.40 -12.76
C GLY A 84 13.80 15.84 -14.19
N SER A 85 12.76 16.30 -14.90
CA SER A 85 12.89 16.87 -16.24
C SER A 85 13.59 18.22 -16.23
N GLN A 86 13.25 19.08 -15.26
CA GLN A 86 13.87 20.38 -15.05
C GLN A 86 15.34 20.23 -14.64
N LEU A 87 15.65 19.27 -13.75
CA LEU A 87 17.01 18.97 -13.34
C LEU A 87 17.87 18.53 -14.53
N MET A 88 17.34 17.67 -15.40
CA MET A 88 18.01 17.23 -16.61
C MET A 88 18.31 18.43 -17.55
N ALA A 89 17.31 19.27 -17.81
CA ALA A 89 17.47 20.46 -18.62
C ALA A 89 18.50 21.43 -18.04
N TYR A 90 18.38 21.76 -16.76
CA TYR A 90 19.28 22.67 -16.06
C TYR A 90 20.74 22.17 -16.08
N THR A 91 20.95 20.90 -15.76
CA THR A 91 22.29 20.30 -15.69
C THR A 91 22.97 20.23 -17.06
N LEU A 92 22.20 20.04 -18.12
CA LEU A 92 22.72 19.90 -19.49
C LEU A 92 22.74 21.20 -20.29
N GLY A 93 22.44 22.36 -19.66
CA GLY A 93 22.59 23.68 -20.25
C GLY A 93 21.33 24.20 -20.94
N GLY A 94 20.17 23.64 -20.66
CA GLY A 94 18.87 24.22 -20.99
C GLY A 94 18.52 25.41 -20.11
N THR A 95 17.41 26.07 -20.38
CA THR A 95 16.89 27.20 -19.59
C THR A 95 15.65 26.79 -18.82
N VAL A 96 15.69 26.96 -17.52
CA VAL A 96 14.57 26.69 -16.60
C VAL A 96 14.17 28.00 -15.93
N GLU A 97 12.90 28.35 -15.95
CA GLU A 97 12.37 29.63 -15.47
C GLU A 97 11.05 29.44 -14.73
N THR A 98 10.67 30.46 -13.95
CA THR A 98 9.30 30.52 -13.37
C THR A 98 8.32 30.81 -14.50
N ALA A 99 7.29 30.00 -14.62
CA ALA A 99 6.27 30.14 -15.63
C ALA A 99 5.46 31.45 -15.44
N PRO A 100 5.10 32.16 -16.51
CA PRO A 100 4.21 33.32 -16.42
C PRO A 100 2.84 32.96 -15.82
N VAL A 101 2.38 31.75 -16.10
CA VAL A 101 1.15 31.15 -15.57
C VAL A 101 1.48 29.73 -15.17
N SER A 102 1.18 29.36 -13.93
CA SER A 102 1.35 27.99 -13.42
C SER A 102 0.33 27.04 -14.06
N GLU A 103 0.72 25.80 -14.26
CA GLU A 103 -0.19 24.75 -14.73
C GLU A 103 -0.42 23.73 -13.61
N TYR A 104 -1.67 23.60 -13.18
CA TYR A 104 -2.11 22.63 -12.18
C TYR A 104 -3.36 21.91 -12.67
N GLY A 105 -3.37 20.59 -12.62
CA GLY A 105 -4.52 19.78 -12.98
C GLY A 105 -4.46 19.25 -14.42
N HIS A 106 -5.64 19.01 -14.97
CA HIS A 106 -5.79 18.45 -16.32
C HIS A 106 -5.44 19.47 -17.39
N THR A 107 -4.42 19.19 -18.20
CA THR A 107 -3.96 20.04 -19.28
C THR A 107 -3.87 19.25 -20.58
N GLU A 108 -4.39 19.80 -21.68
CA GLU A 108 -4.20 19.22 -23.02
C GLU A 108 -2.76 19.46 -23.48
N VAL A 109 -2.04 18.36 -23.72
CA VAL A 109 -0.67 18.35 -24.23
C VAL A 109 -0.69 17.96 -25.70
N SER A 110 -0.01 18.72 -26.53
CA SER A 110 0.17 18.43 -27.96
C SER A 110 1.51 17.74 -28.18
N ILE A 111 1.48 16.53 -28.75
CA ILE A 111 2.67 15.82 -29.21
C ILE A 111 3.10 16.44 -30.53
N THR A 112 4.29 17.00 -30.58
CA THR A 112 4.78 17.81 -31.72
C THR A 112 5.72 17.03 -32.65
N GLU A 113 6.40 16.03 -32.11
CA GLU A 113 7.34 15.20 -32.86
C GLU A 113 7.14 13.72 -32.52
N GLN A 114 7.48 12.83 -33.44
CA GLN A 114 7.46 11.39 -33.20
C GLN A 114 8.59 11.01 -32.26
N SER A 115 8.23 10.32 -31.21
CA SER A 115 9.14 9.83 -30.18
C SER A 115 8.77 8.39 -29.80
N VAL A 116 9.77 7.58 -29.48
CA VAL A 116 9.55 6.23 -28.95
C VAL A 116 8.72 6.28 -27.66
N LEU A 117 8.92 7.30 -26.83
CA LEU A 117 8.14 7.50 -25.60
C LEU A 117 6.64 7.66 -25.88
N PHE A 118 6.28 8.31 -26.99
CA PHE A 118 4.88 8.59 -27.37
C PHE A 118 4.31 7.64 -28.42
N GLU A 119 4.96 6.53 -28.70
CA GLU A 119 4.45 5.57 -29.67
C GLU A 119 3.09 5.00 -29.22
N GLY A 120 2.09 5.15 -30.10
CA GLY A 120 0.70 4.75 -29.82
C GLY A 120 -0.07 5.69 -28.87
N VAL A 121 0.51 6.82 -28.50
CA VAL A 121 -0.16 7.92 -27.78
C VAL A 121 -0.82 8.85 -28.77
N SER A 122 -1.99 9.38 -28.42
CA SER A 122 -2.72 10.35 -29.27
C SER A 122 -1.95 11.66 -29.42
N ASN A 123 -1.98 12.27 -30.61
CA ASN A 123 -1.29 13.56 -30.89
C ASN A 123 -1.72 14.69 -29.93
N LYS A 124 -2.93 14.60 -29.37
CA LYS A 124 -3.43 15.43 -28.28
C LYS A 124 -3.94 14.53 -27.18
N THR A 125 -3.39 14.69 -26.00
CA THR A 125 -3.76 13.87 -24.84
C THR A 125 -3.87 14.73 -23.59
N VAL A 126 -4.67 14.31 -22.61
CA VAL A 126 -4.82 15.02 -21.34
C VAL A 126 -3.80 14.46 -20.37
N CYS A 127 -2.95 15.33 -19.83
CA CYS A 127 -1.94 15.02 -18.84
C CYS A 127 -2.17 15.81 -17.56
N TRP A 128 -1.63 15.31 -16.45
CA TRP A 128 -1.63 15.99 -15.16
C TRP A 128 -0.39 16.87 -15.03
N MET A 129 -0.62 18.19 -14.97
CA MET A 129 0.42 19.18 -14.68
C MET A 129 0.40 19.56 -13.21
N SER A 130 1.56 19.84 -12.65
CA SER A 130 1.71 20.34 -11.27
C SER A 130 3.03 21.11 -11.16
N HIS A 131 3.08 22.32 -11.74
CA HIS A 131 4.32 23.10 -11.74
C HIS A 131 4.12 24.62 -11.84
N THR A 132 5.04 25.35 -11.21
CA THR A 132 5.24 26.80 -11.36
C THR A 132 6.54 27.12 -12.11
N VAL A 133 7.45 26.16 -12.16
CA VAL A 133 8.73 26.26 -12.88
C VAL A 133 8.66 25.35 -14.09
N TYR A 134 9.18 25.77 -15.22
CA TYR A 134 9.12 25.04 -16.48
C TYR A 134 10.41 25.15 -17.28
N ILE A 135 10.59 24.28 -18.24
CA ILE A 135 11.71 24.34 -19.17
C ILE A 135 11.35 25.32 -20.30
N ALA A 136 11.98 26.50 -20.31
CA ALA A 136 11.77 27.52 -21.35
C ALA A 136 12.51 27.19 -22.63
N LYS A 137 13.69 26.54 -22.53
CA LYS A 137 14.51 26.13 -23.67
C LYS A 137 15.20 24.79 -23.37
N ALA A 138 15.01 23.83 -24.28
CA ALA A 138 15.69 22.53 -24.20
C ALA A 138 17.21 22.68 -24.34
N PRO A 139 18.01 21.78 -23.74
CA PRO A 139 19.47 21.76 -23.98
C PRO A 139 19.82 21.50 -25.43
N GLU A 140 21.06 21.85 -25.82
CA GLU A 140 21.59 21.53 -27.13
C GLU A 140 21.60 20.02 -27.39
N GLY A 141 21.14 19.59 -28.56
CA GLY A 141 21.02 18.18 -28.96
C GLY A 141 19.72 17.51 -28.48
N PHE A 142 18.82 18.24 -27.80
CA PHE A 142 17.50 17.74 -27.45
C PHE A 142 16.44 18.20 -28.48
N THR A 143 15.51 17.30 -28.76
CA THR A 143 14.31 17.57 -29.55
C THR A 143 13.12 17.76 -28.59
N VAL A 144 12.36 18.84 -28.80
CA VAL A 144 11.09 19.04 -28.06
C VAL A 144 10.03 18.16 -28.69
N THR A 145 9.44 17.26 -27.92
CA THR A 145 8.50 16.25 -28.42
C THR A 145 7.06 16.52 -28.01
N ALA A 146 6.83 17.38 -27.00
CA ALA A 146 5.49 17.83 -26.65
C ALA A 146 5.49 19.25 -26.05
N SER A 147 4.35 19.95 -26.21
CA SER A 147 4.16 21.30 -25.71
C SER A 147 2.72 21.56 -25.24
N THR A 148 2.53 22.60 -24.42
CA THR A 148 1.24 23.24 -24.15
C THR A 148 1.30 24.71 -24.58
N PRO A 149 0.18 25.45 -24.59
CA PRO A 149 0.21 26.89 -24.83
C PRO A 149 1.08 27.68 -23.86
N VAL A 150 1.31 27.16 -22.64
CA VAL A 150 2.05 27.82 -21.55
C VAL A 150 3.45 27.20 -21.39
N CYS A 151 3.57 25.90 -21.54
CA CYS A 151 4.82 25.16 -21.39
C CYS A 151 5.39 24.77 -22.77
N PRO A 152 6.38 25.50 -23.28
CA PRO A 152 6.94 25.24 -24.64
C PRO A 152 7.69 23.91 -24.70
N VAL A 153 8.20 23.42 -23.60
CA VAL A 153 8.90 22.13 -23.48
C VAL A 153 8.16 21.26 -22.45
N ALA A 154 6.99 20.74 -22.83
CA ALA A 154 6.25 19.80 -21.98
C ALA A 154 6.86 18.40 -22.01
N ALA A 155 7.58 18.04 -23.09
CA ALA A 155 8.47 16.88 -23.16
C ALA A 155 9.62 17.14 -24.13
N MET A 156 10.75 16.49 -23.88
CA MET A 156 11.94 16.55 -24.71
C MET A 156 12.71 15.24 -24.68
N GLU A 157 13.51 14.98 -25.69
CA GLU A 157 14.37 13.81 -25.74
C GLU A 157 15.71 14.09 -26.44
N CYS A 158 16.72 13.33 -26.03
CA CYS A 158 17.96 13.11 -26.79
C CYS A 158 18.07 11.59 -27.03
N ALA A 159 17.49 11.14 -28.16
CA ALA A 159 17.39 9.70 -28.46
C ALA A 159 18.75 9.00 -28.55
N GLU A 160 19.77 9.70 -29.06
CA GLU A 160 21.15 9.20 -29.16
C GLU A 160 21.73 8.84 -27.78
N LYS A 161 21.47 9.69 -26.79
CA LYS A 161 21.91 9.46 -25.39
C LYS A 161 20.88 8.71 -24.55
N LYS A 162 19.73 8.36 -25.11
CA LYS A 162 18.59 7.71 -24.43
C LYS A 162 18.09 8.52 -23.21
N LEU A 163 18.05 9.84 -23.33
CA LEU A 163 17.56 10.76 -22.32
C LEU A 163 16.18 11.27 -22.73
N TYR A 164 15.23 11.13 -21.84
CA TYR A 164 13.81 11.49 -22.04
C TYR A 164 13.32 12.32 -20.85
N ALA A 165 12.42 13.25 -21.09
CA ALA A 165 11.90 14.11 -20.05
C ALA A 165 10.45 14.51 -20.29
N THR A 166 9.63 14.53 -19.24
CA THR A 166 8.25 15.03 -19.26
C THR A 166 8.05 16.02 -18.11
N GLN A 167 7.45 17.18 -18.39
CA GLN A 167 7.05 18.13 -17.36
C GLN A 167 5.81 17.65 -16.61
N PHE A 168 4.92 16.92 -17.25
CA PHE A 168 3.75 16.31 -16.67
C PHE A 168 4.06 14.96 -16.00
N HIS A 169 3.10 14.48 -15.22
CA HIS A 169 3.18 13.23 -14.47
C HIS A 169 2.51 12.07 -15.22
N PRO A 170 3.26 11.20 -15.93
CA PRO A 170 2.69 10.04 -16.62
C PRO A 170 2.23 8.95 -15.66
N GLU A 171 2.73 8.92 -14.42
CA GLU A 171 2.46 7.90 -13.41
C GLU A 171 1.06 8.00 -12.79
N VAL A 172 0.43 9.19 -12.81
CA VAL A 172 -0.86 9.41 -12.17
C VAL A 172 -2.02 9.03 -13.09
N MET A 173 -3.14 8.60 -12.52
CA MET A 173 -4.35 8.18 -13.27
C MET A 173 -4.97 9.29 -14.11
N HIS A 174 -4.73 10.54 -13.74
CA HIS A 174 -5.24 11.73 -14.46
C HIS A 174 -4.53 11.97 -15.81
N THR A 175 -3.37 11.37 -16.03
CA THR A 175 -2.72 11.32 -17.36
C THR A 175 -3.26 10.12 -18.11
N LYS A 176 -4.18 10.38 -19.06
CA LYS A 176 -5.00 9.34 -19.72
C LYS A 176 -4.19 8.20 -20.37
N GLU A 177 -3.06 8.52 -20.97
CA GLU A 177 -2.22 7.55 -21.68
C GLU A 177 -0.85 7.37 -21.03
N GLY A 178 -0.72 7.77 -19.75
CA GLY A 178 0.54 7.73 -19.02
C GLY A 178 1.17 6.34 -18.93
N MET A 179 0.36 5.29 -18.73
CA MET A 179 0.84 3.92 -18.72
C MET A 179 1.48 3.48 -20.04
N LYS A 180 0.99 3.96 -21.19
CA LYS A 180 1.66 3.70 -22.48
C LYS A 180 3.04 4.33 -22.52
N MET A 181 3.16 5.58 -22.04
CA MET A 181 4.43 6.30 -22.00
C MET A 181 5.45 5.58 -21.12
N ILE A 182 5.07 5.19 -19.91
CA ILE A 182 5.93 4.41 -19.01
C ILE A 182 6.29 3.05 -19.62
N SER A 183 5.31 2.34 -20.18
CA SER A 183 5.56 1.07 -20.86
C SER A 183 6.54 1.23 -22.04
N ASN A 184 6.39 2.25 -22.86
CA ASN A 184 7.32 2.52 -23.96
C ASN A 184 8.73 2.80 -23.45
N PHE A 185 8.89 3.60 -22.40
CA PHE A 185 10.20 3.84 -21.79
C PHE A 185 10.81 2.51 -21.31
N VAL A 186 10.10 1.75 -20.51
CA VAL A 186 10.60 0.52 -19.89
C VAL A 186 10.91 -0.57 -20.92
N THR A 187 9.99 -0.81 -21.86
CA THR A 187 10.11 -1.94 -22.79
C THR A 187 10.90 -1.60 -24.05
N LYS A 188 10.69 -0.40 -24.63
CA LYS A 188 11.30 -0.03 -25.92
C LYS A 188 12.61 0.72 -25.76
N VAL A 189 12.68 1.67 -24.81
CA VAL A 189 13.90 2.44 -24.58
C VAL A 189 14.89 1.66 -23.72
N CYS A 190 14.44 1.10 -22.60
CA CYS A 190 15.30 0.30 -21.70
C CYS A 190 15.50 -1.15 -22.18
N GLY A 191 14.64 -1.63 -23.09
CA GLY A 191 14.71 -2.98 -23.65
C GLY A 191 14.40 -4.08 -22.64
N CYS A 192 13.54 -3.79 -21.64
CA CYS A 192 13.12 -4.79 -20.67
C CYS A 192 12.12 -5.77 -21.30
N SER A 193 12.27 -7.06 -20.97
CA SER A 193 11.44 -8.16 -21.49
C SER A 193 10.18 -8.42 -20.67
N GLY A 194 10.13 -7.92 -19.42
CA GLY A 194 9.02 -8.17 -18.49
C GLY A 194 9.16 -9.50 -17.75
N ASP A 195 10.27 -9.69 -17.05
CA ASP A 195 10.61 -10.92 -16.30
C ASP A 195 10.11 -10.91 -14.84
N TRP A 196 9.54 -9.80 -14.36
CA TRP A 196 8.98 -9.68 -13.02
C TRP A 196 7.55 -10.23 -12.97
N ARG A 197 7.43 -11.54 -12.68
CA ARG A 197 6.17 -12.29 -12.66
C ARG A 197 5.96 -12.96 -11.32
N MET A 198 4.72 -12.96 -10.83
CA MET A 198 4.42 -13.48 -9.48
C MET A 198 4.53 -15.01 -9.38
N ASP A 199 4.25 -15.75 -10.44
CA ASP A 199 4.51 -17.21 -10.51
C ASP A 199 6.00 -17.52 -10.23
N SER A 200 6.89 -16.88 -10.97
CA SER A 200 8.33 -17.03 -10.83
C SER A 200 8.85 -16.49 -9.48
N PHE A 201 8.26 -15.41 -8.98
CA PHE A 201 8.58 -14.88 -7.65
C PHE A 201 8.25 -15.90 -6.56
N VAL A 202 7.04 -16.46 -6.58
CA VAL A 202 6.58 -17.45 -5.59
C VAL A 202 7.50 -18.67 -5.57
N GLU A 203 7.82 -19.24 -6.75
CA GLU A 203 8.71 -20.40 -6.85
C GLU A 203 10.11 -20.10 -6.33
N THR A 204 10.69 -18.97 -6.74
CA THR A 204 12.02 -18.54 -6.30
C THR A 204 12.06 -18.33 -4.80
N THR A 205 11.08 -17.61 -4.24
CA THR A 205 11.01 -17.30 -2.80
C THR A 205 10.85 -18.58 -1.96
N ILE A 206 10.03 -19.53 -2.40
CA ILE A 206 9.89 -20.82 -1.71
C ILE A 206 11.25 -21.56 -1.65
N ASN A 207 12.02 -21.55 -2.73
CA ASN A 207 13.32 -22.20 -2.75
C ASN A 207 14.35 -21.49 -1.86
N GLU A 208 14.42 -20.15 -1.92
CA GLU A 208 15.28 -19.34 -1.05
C GLU A 208 14.96 -19.55 0.44
N ILE A 209 13.68 -19.57 0.81
CA ILE A 209 13.24 -19.86 2.18
C ILE A 209 13.69 -21.27 2.59
N ARG A 210 13.50 -22.26 1.74
CA ARG A 210 13.87 -23.66 2.02
C ARG A 210 15.38 -23.80 2.28
N GLU A 211 16.20 -23.16 1.46
CA GLU A 211 17.65 -23.15 1.64
C GLU A 211 18.07 -22.44 2.91
N LYS A 212 17.47 -21.28 3.20
CA LYS A 212 17.76 -20.47 4.37
C LYS A 212 17.38 -21.15 5.68
N VAL A 213 16.19 -21.73 5.74
CA VAL A 213 15.67 -22.37 6.95
C VAL A 213 16.35 -23.72 7.22
N GLY A 214 16.64 -24.50 6.18
CA GLY A 214 17.19 -25.84 6.33
C GLY A 214 16.33 -26.71 7.27
N ASN A 215 16.90 -27.13 8.41
CA ASN A 215 16.21 -27.92 9.44
C ASN A 215 15.71 -27.05 10.62
N GLY A 216 15.75 -25.71 10.50
CA GLY A 216 15.37 -24.78 11.56
C GLY A 216 13.87 -24.74 11.80
N LYS A 217 13.48 -24.24 12.98
CA LYS A 217 12.08 -23.99 13.33
C LYS A 217 11.70 -22.53 13.06
N VAL A 218 10.51 -22.34 12.53
CA VAL A 218 10.00 -21.02 12.12
C VAL A 218 8.74 -20.68 12.90
N LEU A 219 8.68 -19.48 13.42
CA LEU A 219 7.51 -18.92 14.11
C LEU A 219 6.91 -17.78 13.30
N CYS A 220 5.60 -17.77 13.14
CA CYS A 220 4.86 -16.74 12.43
C CYS A 220 3.71 -16.21 13.29
N ALA A 221 3.65 -14.89 13.50
CA ALA A 221 2.47 -14.25 14.04
C ALA A 221 1.45 -14.06 12.91
N LEU A 222 0.38 -14.83 12.94
CA LEU A 222 -0.69 -14.76 11.94
C LEU A 222 -1.78 -13.80 12.43
N SER A 223 -1.90 -12.64 11.78
CA SER A 223 -2.91 -11.63 12.15
C SER A 223 -4.27 -11.81 11.44
N GLY A 224 -4.38 -12.77 10.51
CA GLY A 224 -5.54 -12.90 9.64
C GLY A 224 -5.57 -11.89 8.48
N GLY A 225 -4.64 -10.93 8.44
CA GLY A 225 -4.47 -10.00 7.31
C GLY A 225 -3.87 -10.69 6.09
N VAL A 226 -4.02 -10.07 4.91
CA VAL A 226 -3.53 -10.61 3.63
C VAL A 226 -2.03 -10.90 3.66
N ASP A 227 -1.22 -9.97 4.18
CA ASP A 227 0.24 -10.08 4.15
C ASP A 227 0.73 -11.24 5.02
N SER A 228 0.26 -11.32 6.27
CA SER A 228 0.60 -12.44 7.16
C SER A 228 0.12 -13.78 6.61
N SER A 229 -1.04 -13.82 5.94
CA SER A 229 -1.57 -15.02 5.31
C SER A 229 -0.71 -15.48 4.13
N VAL A 230 -0.31 -14.56 3.25
CA VAL A 230 0.56 -14.88 2.10
C VAL A 230 1.94 -15.32 2.58
N ALA A 231 2.52 -14.63 3.58
CA ALA A 231 3.79 -15.03 4.18
C ALA A 231 3.70 -16.44 4.79
N ALA A 232 2.65 -16.73 5.56
CA ALA A 232 2.45 -18.05 6.18
C ALA A 232 2.34 -19.17 5.14
N VAL A 233 1.60 -18.94 4.03
CA VAL A 233 1.46 -19.96 2.97
C VAL A 233 2.77 -20.18 2.20
N LEU A 234 3.55 -19.11 1.92
CA LEU A 234 4.89 -19.24 1.34
C LEU A 234 5.79 -20.14 2.21
N LEU A 235 5.79 -19.88 3.52
CA LEU A 235 6.55 -20.65 4.49
C LEU A 235 6.03 -22.10 4.60
N ALA A 236 4.72 -22.31 4.65
CA ALA A 236 4.13 -23.63 4.71
C ALA A 236 4.53 -24.49 3.50
N LYS A 237 4.53 -23.90 2.28
CA LYS A 237 4.98 -24.59 1.06
C LYS A 237 6.51 -24.83 1.03
N ALA A 238 7.28 -23.98 1.69
CA ALA A 238 8.73 -24.13 1.75
C ALA A 238 9.18 -25.19 2.77
N VAL A 239 8.64 -25.15 4.00
CA VAL A 239 9.19 -25.88 5.15
C VAL A 239 8.15 -26.73 5.92
N GLY A 240 6.88 -26.70 5.53
CA GLY A 240 5.84 -27.54 6.13
C GLY A 240 5.74 -27.39 7.65
N LYS A 241 5.70 -28.50 8.36
CA LYS A 241 5.57 -28.58 9.84
C LYS A 241 6.73 -27.96 10.64
N GLN A 242 7.79 -27.47 10.01
CA GLN A 242 8.78 -26.64 10.71
C GLN A 242 8.20 -25.26 11.05
N LEU A 243 7.13 -24.85 10.36
CA LEU A 243 6.40 -23.60 10.60
C LEU A 243 5.33 -23.80 11.69
N THR A 244 5.35 -22.93 12.69
CA THR A 244 4.27 -22.76 13.66
C THR A 244 3.69 -21.36 13.52
N CYS A 245 2.38 -21.29 13.22
CA CYS A 245 1.61 -20.04 13.17
C CYS A 245 0.84 -19.86 14.47
N VAL A 246 1.01 -18.72 15.12
CA VAL A 246 0.24 -18.32 16.30
C VAL A 246 -0.74 -17.24 15.88
N PHE A 247 -2.03 -17.53 16.04
CA PHE A 247 -3.13 -16.61 15.80
C PHE A 247 -3.76 -16.19 17.15
N VAL A 248 -3.72 -14.90 17.45
CA VAL A 248 -4.28 -14.35 18.69
C VAL A 248 -5.69 -13.83 18.42
N ASP A 249 -6.69 -14.55 18.92
CA ASP A 249 -8.07 -14.08 18.93
C ASP A 249 -8.29 -13.15 20.13
N HIS A 250 -8.10 -11.87 19.89
CA HIS A 250 -8.21 -10.81 20.90
C HIS A 250 -9.65 -10.28 21.08
N GLY A 251 -10.64 -10.88 20.42
CA GLY A 251 -12.05 -10.49 20.55
C GLY A 251 -12.44 -9.22 19.79
N LEU A 252 -11.48 -8.51 19.17
CA LEU A 252 -11.74 -7.28 18.40
C LEU A 252 -11.70 -7.57 16.88
N LEU A 253 -11.82 -8.81 16.48
CA LEU A 253 -11.89 -9.25 15.09
C LEU A 253 -13.29 -8.99 14.51
N ARG A 254 -13.41 -9.01 13.18
CA ARG A 254 -14.71 -9.06 12.52
C ARG A 254 -15.50 -10.30 12.94
N LYS A 255 -16.81 -10.26 12.69
CA LYS A 255 -17.67 -11.44 12.92
C LYS A 255 -17.11 -12.64 12.17
N ASP A 256 -17.00 -13.78 12.87
CA ASP A 256 -16.55 -15.09 12.38
C ASP A 256 -15.12 -15.13 11.79
N GLU A 257 -14.35 -14.02 11.84
CA GLU A 257 -13.02 -13.92 11.25
C GLU A 257 -12.01 -14.91 11.84
N GLY A 258 -12.08 -15.17 13.16
CA GLY A 258 -11.23 -16.17 13.81
C GLY A 258 -11.48 -17.59 13.29
N ASP A 259 -12.74 -17.93 13.06
CA ASP A 259 -13.15 -19.23 12.54
C ASP A 259 -12.78 -19.39 11.05
N GLU A 260 -12.90 -18.30 10.26
CA GLU A 260 -12.43 -18.27 8.87
C GLU A 260 -10.92 -18.51 8.77
N VAL A 261 -10.12 -17.90 9.65
CA VAL A 261 -8.67 -18.09 9.69
C VAL A 261 -8.34 -19.53 10.10
N GLU A 262 -9.00 -20.07 11.10
CA GLU A 262 -8.78 -21.44 11.56
C GLU A 262 -9.21 -22.47 10.49
N ALA A 263 -10.30 -22.23 9.73
CA ALA A 263 -10.71 -23.09 8.63
C ALA A 263 -9.65 -23.19 7.52
N VAL A 264 -8.85 -22.15 7.33
CA VAL A 264 -7.81 -22.11 6.29
C VAL A 264 -6.45 -22.59 6.80
N PHE A 265 -6.07 -22.20 8.00
CA PHE A 265 -4.71 -22.46 8.54
C PHE A 265 -4.69 -23.52 9.64
N GLY A 266 -5.85 -23.93 10.15
CA GLY A 266 -5.97 -24.92 11.18
C GLY A 266 -5.75 -26.36 10.67
N PRO A 267 -5.90 -27.36 11.57
CA PRO A 267 -5.61 -28.77 11.24
C PRO A 267 -6.44 -29.34 10.08
N GLU A 268 -7.65 -28.83 9.87
CA GLU A 268 -8.55 -29.24 8.78
C GLU A 268 -8.31 -28.44 7.47
N GLY A 269 -7.42 -27.43 7.53
CA GLY A 269 -7.12 -26.57 6.40
C GLY A 269 -6.18 -27.23 5.38
N PRO A 270 -6.04 -26.61 4.18
CA PRO A 270 -5.27 -27.19 3.07
C PRO A 270 -3.74 -27.07 3.23
N TYR A 271 -3.24 -26.41 4.26
CA TYR A 271 -1.81 -26.16 4.41
C TYR A 271 -1.16 -27.00 5.50
N ASP A 272 0.00 -27.58 5.20
CA ASP A 272 0.76 -28.40 6.13
C ASP A 272 1.65 -27.51 7.04
N LEU A 273 1.09 -27.07 8.17
CA LEU A 273 1.75 -26.24 9.18
C LEU A 273 1.23 -26.56 10.59
N ASN A 274 1.90 -26.07 11.63
CA ASN A 274 1.34 -26.09 12.98
C ASN A 274 0.57 -24.79 13.22
N PHE A 275 -0.68 -24.90 13.68
CA PHE A 275 -1.54 -23.75 13.95
C PHE A 275 -1.95 -23.74 15.41
N ILE A 276 -1.80 -22.58 16.06
CA ILE A 276 -2.20 -22.35 17.46
C ILE A 276 -3.12 -21.13 17.47
N ARG A 277 -4.41 -21.32 17.81
CA ARG A 277 -5.34 -20.24 18.11
C ARG A 277 -5.35 -19.98 19.61
N VAL A 278 -5.01 -18.75 20.00
CA VAL A 278 -5.02 -18.32 21.39
C VAL A 278 -6.27 -17.48 21.62
N ASN A 279 -7.22 -17.97 22.39
CA ASN A 279 -8.36 -17.16 22.83
C ASN A 279 -7.93 -16.23 23.95
N ALA A 280 -7.77 -14.95 23.66
CA ALA A 280 -7.36 -13.92 24.60
C ALA A 280 -8.44 -12.83 24.82
N GLN A 281 -9.68 -13.04 24.37
CA GLN A 281 -10.76 -12.04 24.34
C GLN A 281 -10.98 -11.39 25.71
N GLU A 282 -11.18 -12.17 26.76
CA GLU A 282 -11.41 -11.68 28.13
C GLU A 282 -10.24 -10.83 28.64
N ARG A 283 -9.02 -11.20 28.27
CA ARG A 283 -7.80 -10.49 28.66
C ARG A 283 -7.74 -9.10 28.02
N PHE A 284 -8.06 -8.99 26.73
CA PHE A 284 -8.11 -7.71 26.03
C PHE A 284 -9.25 -6.83 26.54
N TYR A 285 -10.45 -7.38 26.71
CA TYR A 285 -11.57 -6.63 27.30
C TYR A 285 -11.25 -6.11 28.70
N GLY A 286 -10.62 -6.93 29.54
CA GLY A 286 -10.19 -6.51 30.87
C GLY A 286 -9.19 -5.36 30.87
N LYS A 287 -8.25 -5.34 29.92
CA LYS A 287 -7.27 -4.26 29.76
C LYS A 287 -7.85 -2.97 29.18
N LEU A 288 -8.91 -3.08 28.37
CA LEU A 288 -9.58 -1.94 27.73
C LEU A 288 -10.71 -1.35 28.59
N ALA A 289 -11.05 -1.97 29.72
CA ALA A 289 -12.09 -1.48 30.61
C ALA A 289 -11.80 -0.06 31.09
N GLY A 290 -12.74 0.86 30.86
CA GLY A 290 -12.61 2.28 31.19
C GLY A 290 -11.69 3.09 30.29
N VAL A 291 -11.07 2.50 29.25
CA VAL A 291 -10.17 3.21 28.33
C VAL A 291 -10.98 3.80 27.20
N THR A 292 -10.94 5.13 27.09
CA THR A 292 -11.71 5.89 26.08
C THR A 292 -10.82 6.62 25.06
N GLU A 293 -9.56 6.86 25.41
CA GLU A 293 -8.61 7.63 24.57
C GLU A 293 -8.08 6.75 23.43
N PRO A 294 -8.21 7.14 22.15
CA PRO A 294 -7.85 6.31 21.01
C PRO A 294 -6.40 5.80 21.03
N GLU A 295 -5.45 6.68 21.34
CA GLU A 295 -4.03 6.32 21.35
C GLU A 295 -3.71 5.33 22.47
N ASN A 296 -4.38 5.44 23.63
CA ASN A 296 -4.22 4.50 24.73
C ASN A 296 -4.79 3.11 24.36
N LYS A 297 -5.94 3.07 23.65
CA LYS A 297 -6.48 1.82 23.14
C LYS A 297 -5.47 1.13 22.19
N ARG A 298 -4.90 1.88 21.25
CA ARG A 298 -3.90 1.36 20.30
C ARG A 298 -2.69 0.77 21.00
N LYS A 299 -2.15 1.49 22.00
CA LYS A 299 -0.99 1.03 22.80
C LYS A 299 -1.31 -0.22 23.59
N ILE A 300 -2.42 -0.24 24.31
CA ILE A 300 -2.83 -1.39 25.12
C ILE A 300 -3.03 -2.64 24.25
N ILE A 301 -3.73 -2.51 23.12
CA ILE A 301 -3.98 -3.62 22.20
C ILE A 301 -2.66 -4.14 21.63
N GLY A 302 -1.77 -3.24 21.18
CA GLY A 302 -0.46 -3.62 20.64
C GLY A 302 0.42 -4.32 21.66
N GLU A 303 0.59 -3.73 22.85
CA GLU A 303 1.39 -4.31 23.94
C GLU A 303 0.86 -5.67 24.38
N GLU A 304 -0.46 -5.79 24.51
CA GLU A 304 -1.06 -7.03 24.99
C GLU A 304 -0.96 -8.15 23.96
N PHE A 305 -1.08 -7.80 22.67
CA PHE A 305 -0.85 -8.75 21.57
C PHE A 305 0.57 -9.34 21.63
N ILE A 306 1.58 -8.48 21.83
CA ILE A 306 2.99 -8.93 21.96
C ILE A 306 3.14 -9.87 23.14
N ARG A 307 2.58 -9.53 24.32
CA ARG A 307 2.68 -10.35 25.52
C ARG A 307 2.07 -11.73 25.33
N VAL A 308 0.88 -11.79 24.73
CA VAL A 308 0.22 -13.08 24.43
C VAL A 308 1.08 -13.90 23.46
N PHE A 309 1.61 -13.26 22.41
CA PHE A 309 2.48 -13.92 21.44
C PHE A 309 3.77 -14.45 22.09
N GLU A 310 4.42 -13.67 22.96
CA GLU A 310 5.61 -14.08 23.71
C GLU A 310 5.34 -15.27 24.65
N GLU A 311 4.21 -15.26 25.34
CA GLU A 311 3.80 -16.36 26.22
C GLU A 311 3.65 -17.67 25.43
N GLU A 312 3.05 -17.62 24.23
CA GLU A 312 2.91 -18.79 23.37
C GLU A 312 4.27 -19.20 22.74
N ALA A 313 5.09 -18.24 22.33
CA ALA A 313 6.42 -18.53 21.83
C ALA A 313 7.29 -19.27 22.87
N LYS A 314 7.19 -18.89 24.14
CA LYS A 314 7.88 -19.59 25.25
C LYS A 314 7.42 -21.04 25.42
N LYS A 315 6.12 -21.33 25.20
CA LYS A 315 5.59 -22.71 25.25
C LYS A 315 6.08 -23.56 24.08
N ILE A 316 6.24 -22.96 22.90
CA ILE A 316 6.77 -23.61 21.70
C ILE A 316 8.25 -23.96 21.88
N GLY A 317 8.98 -23.18 22.65
CA GLY A 317 10.40 -23.36 22.94
C GLY A 317 11.30 -22.69 21.90
N ALA A 318 12.53 -23.18 21.75
CA ALA A 318 13.50 -22.56 20.85
C ALA A 318 13.03 -22.56 19.39
N VAL A 319 13.04 -21.37 18.79
CA VAL A 319 12.78 -21.15 17.36
C VAL A 319 13.99 -20.47 16.73
N ASP A 320 14.28 -20.81 15.48
CA ASP A 320 15.44 -20.26 14.78
C ASP A 320 15.11 -19.00 14.00
N PHE A 321 13.87 -18.90 13.50
CA PHE A 321 13.44 -17.81 12.63
C PHE A 321 12.07 -17.26 13.02
N LEU A 322 11.93 -15.93 12.96
CA LEU A 322 10.64 -15.23 13.07
C LEU A 322 10.22 -14.72 11.69
N VAL A 323 8.94 -14.90 11.33
CA VAL A 323 8.38 -14.38 10.08
C VAL A 323 7.71 -13.04 10.31
N GLN A 324 8.00 -12.09 9.45
CA GLN A 324 7.38 -10.78 9.42
C GLN A 324 6.76 -10.51 8.05
N GLY A 325 5.54 -9.99 8.04
CA GLY A 325 4.78 -9.68 6.82
C GLY A 325 5.10 -8.30 6.23
N THR A 326 6.33 -7.81 6.39
CA THR A 326 6.80 -6.52 5.84
C THR A 326 6.64 -6.52 4.33
N ILE A 327 6.10 -5.43 3.79
CA ILE A 327 5.96 -5.20 2.35
C ILE A 327 6.81 -4.02 1.88
N TYR A 328 6.97 -3.84 0.56
CA TYR A 328 7.91 -2.85 0.01
C TYR A 328 7.61 -1.39 0.43
N PRO A 329 6.37 -0.91 0.52
CA PRO A 329 6.07 0.41 1.08
C PRO A 329 6.63 0.62 2.50
N ASP A 330 6.52 -0.39 3.39
CA ASP A 330 7.04 -0.31 4.76
C ASP A 330 8.56 -0.09 4.76
N VAL A 331 9.27 -0.73 3.81
CA VAL A 331 10.72 -0.59 3.65
C VAL A 331 11.09 0.82 3.23
N ILE A 332 10.36 1.41 2.28
CA ILE A 332 10.62 2.77 1.79
C ILE A 332 10.36 3.79 2.91
N GLU A 333 9.26 3.66 3.65
CA GLU A 333 8.91 4.56 4.75
C GLU A 333 9.88 4.50 5.93
N SER A 334 10.49 3.33 6.16
CA SER A 334 11.48 3.14 7.23
C SER A 334 12.87 3.71 6.90
N GLY A 335 13.09 4.17 5.67
CA GLY A 335 14.38 4.62 5.15
C GLY A 335 15.24 3.47 4.64
N LEU A 336 15.85 3.65 3.48
CA LEU A 336 16.72 2.67 2.80
C LEU A 336 18.11 2.62 3.49
N GLY A 337 18.19 2.13 4.72
CA GLY A 337 19.45 1.90 5.43
C GLY A 337 19.59 0.46 5.87
N ASP A 338 20.79 -0.14 5.73
CA ASP A 338 21.16 -1.49 6.16
C ASP A 338 21.05 -1.73 7.67
N SER A 339 20.80 -0.70 8.46
CA SER A 339 20.44 -0.83 9.86
C SER A 339 18.94 -0.94 9.97
N ALA A 340 18.46 -2.15 9.88
CA ALA A 340 17.09 -2.55 10.20
C ALA A 340 16.72 -2.27 11.67
N VAL A 341 16.70 -1.01 12.05
CA VAL A 341 15.79 -0.56 13.07
C VAL A 341 14.51 -0.24 12.31
N ILE A 342 13.79 -1.27 11.90
CA ILE A 342 12.40 -1.14 11.52
C ILE A 342 11.72 -0.52 12.73
N LYS A 343 11.51 0.79 12.64
CA LYS A 343 10.70 1.49 13.62
C LYS A 343 9.30 0.91 13.48
N SER A 344 9.00 0.06 14.36
CA SER A 344 7.86 -0.73 14.76
C SER A 344 6.53 0.03 14.87
N HIS A 345 6.18 0.93 13.96
CA HIS A 345 4.92 1.67 14.08
C HIS A 345 3.76 1.07 13.28
N HIS A 346 4.03 0.13 12.37
CA HIS A 346 2.97 -0.57 11.62
C HIS A 346 2.98 -2.09 11.79
N ASN A 347 4.06 -2.68 12.24
CA ASN A 347 4.08 -4.06 12.69
C ASN A 347 4.15 -4.08 14.21
N VAL A 348 3.16 -4.70 14.85
CA VAL A 348 3.02 -5.06 16.26
C VAL A 348 4.21 -4.62 17.12
N GLY A 349 4.05 -3.53 17.86
CA GLY A 349 5.11 -2.78 18.52
C GLY A 349 6.11 -3.64 19.26
N GLY A 350 7.36 -3.58 18.86
CA GLY A 350 8.49 -4.23 19.50
C GLY A 350 8.65 -5.72 19.15
N LEU A 351 9.85 -6.10 18.77
CA LEU A 351 10.25 -7.50 18.73
C LEU A 351 10.18 -8.05 20.17
N PRO A 352 9.76 -9.33 20.36
CA PRO A 352 9.76 -9.94 21.68
C PRO A 352 11.16 -9.92 22.27
N ASP A 353 11.34 -9.26 23.42
CA ASP A 353 12.65 -9.15 24.10
C ASP A 353 13.19 -10.52 24.59
N TYR A 354 12.37 -11.56 24.54
CA TYR A 354 12.65 -12.86 25.14
C TYR A 354 12.69 -14.04 24.16
N VAL A 355 12.47 -13.82 22.85
CA VAL A 355 12.61 -14.88 21.85
C VAL A 355 13.96 -14.74 21.17
N ASP A 356 14.89 -15.62 21.55
CA ASP A 356 16.21 -15.71 20.93
C ASP A 356 16.08 -16.44 19.59
N PHE A 357 15.97 -15.69 18.48
CA PHE A 357 15.95 -16.21 17.12
C PHE A 357 17.17 -15.71 16.34
N LYS A 358 17.61 -16.52 15.38
CA LYS A 358 18.82 -16.22 14.60
C LYS A 358 18.59 -15.09 13.61
N GLU A 359 17.41 -15.06 12.97
CA GLU A 359 17.10 -14.11 11.90
C GLU A 359 15.60 -13.95 11.68
N ILE A 360 15.21 -12.79 11.12
CA ILE A 360 13.86 -12.51 10.65
C ILE A 360 13.76 -12.88 9.15
N ILE A 361 12.67 -13.55 8.79
CA ILE A 361 12.33 -13.85 7.40
C ILE A 361 11.20 -12.91 6.96
N GLU A 362 11.46 -12.08 5.96
CA GLU A 362 10.52 -11.11 5.38
C GLU A 362 10.25 -11.46 3.90
N PRO A 363 9.42 -12.46 3.63
CA PRO A 363 9.27 -13.01 2.28
C PRO A 363 8.59 -12.05 1.31
N LEU A 364 7.90 -11.03 1.80
CA LEU A 364 7.13 -10.07 1.01
C LEU A 364 7.81 -8.71 0.90
N ARG A 365 9.02 -8.54 1.46
CA ARG A 365 9.75 -7.27 1.55
C ARG A 365 9.92 -6.55 0.20
N LEU A 366 9.93 -7.30 -0.90
CA LEU A 366 10.07 -6.76 -2.25
C LEU A 366 8.75 -6.45 -2.93
N LEU A 367 7.59 -6.77 -2.35
CA LEU A 367 6.30 -6.68 -3.01
C LEU A 367 5.49 -5.45 -2.60
N PHE A 368 4.82 -4.82 -3.56
CA PHE A 368 3.70 -3.93 -3.28
C PHE A 368 2.45 -4.72 -2.90
N LYS A 369 1.47 -4.06 -2.29
CA LYS A 369 0.24 -4.69 -1.80
C LYS A 369 -0.55 -5.45 -2.87
N ASP A 370 -0.62 -4.91 -4.07
CA ASP A 370 -1.27 -5.57 -5.21
C ASP A 370 -0.50 -6.79 -5.72
N GLU A 371 0.85 -6.76 -5.64
CA GLU A 371 1.70 -7.91 -5.95
C GLU A 371 1.55 -9.00 -4.88
N VAL A 372 1.43 -8.65 -3.59
CA VAL A 372 1.12 -9.60 -2.51
C VAL A 372 -0.20 -10.32 -2.78
N ARG A 373 -1.24 -9.58 -3.23
CA ARG A 373 -2.52 -10.20 -3.59
C ARG A 373 -2.39 -11.15 -4.78
N LYS A 374 -1.64 -10.77 -5.82
CA LYS A 374 -1.36 -11.65 -6.96
C LYS A 374 -0.61 -12.91 -6.53
N ALA A 375 0.45 -12.76 -5.71
CA ALA A 375 1.16 -13.90 -5.13
C ALA A 375 0.24 -14.79 -4.29
N GLY A 376 -0.68 -14.22 -3.52
CA GLY A 376 -1.70 -14.95 -2.77
C GLY A 376 -2.61 -15.81 -3.65
N LEU A 377 -3.02 -15.29 -4.82
CA LEU A 377 -3.79 -16.06 -5.80
C LEU A 377 -2.98 -17.21 -6.40
N GLU A 378 -1.70 -16.96 -6.78
CA GLU A 378 -0.80 -18.00 -7.28
C GLU A 378 -0.54 -19.12 -6.25
N LEU A 379 -0.54 -18.78 -4.97
CA LEU A 379 -0.43 -19.74 -3.86
C LEU A 379 -1.69 -20.55 -3.61
N GLY A 380 -2.82 -20.18 -4.25
CA GLY A 380 -4.12 -20.83 -4.08
C GLY A 380 -4.90 -20.37 -2.85
N ILE A 381 -4.55 -19.22 -2.26
CA ILE A 381 -5.31 -18.64 -1.14
C ILE A 381 -6.69 -18.21 -1.64
N PRO A 382 -7.77 -18.52 -0.91
CA PRO A 382 -9.14 -18.15 -1.30
C PRO A 382 -9.29 -16.65 -1.58
N LYS A 383 -9.99 -16.31 -2.67
CA LYS A 383 -10.17 -14.91 -3.12
C LYS A 383 -10.71 -13.99 -2.02
N HIS A 384 -11.65 -14.45 -1.19
CA HIS A 384 -12.23 -13.65 -0.12
C HIS A 384 -11.21 -13.27 0.97
N LEU A 385 -10.13 -14.04 1.17
CA LEU A 385 -9.02 -13.69 2.04
C LEU A 385 -8.03 -12.74 1.35
N VAL A 386 -7.71 -12.99 0.08
CA VAL A 386 -6.76 -12.16 -0.69
C VAL A 386 -7.29 -10.75 -0.92
N PHE A 387 -8.59 -10.61 -1.21
CA PHE A 387 -9.25 -9.32 -1.46
C PHE A 387 -9.99 -8.77 -0.23
N ARG A 388 -9.70 -9.29 0.95
CA ARG A 388 -10.26 -8.78 2.19
C ARG A 388 -10.00 -7.29 2.33
N GLN A 389 -11.02 -6.54 2.77
CA GLN A 389 -10.92 -5.12 3.06
C GLN A 389 -9.82 -4.83 4.10
N PRO A 390 -9.09 -3.71 4.00
CA PRO A 390 -8.15 -3.31 5.03
C PRO A 390 -8.77 -3.38 6.43
N PHE A 391 -8.00 -3.87 7.38
CA PHE A 391 -8.43 -3.95 8.76
C PHE A 391 -7.32 -3.43 9.66
N PRO A 392 -7.60 -2.49 10.55
CA PRO A 392 -6.58 -1.88 11.37
C PRO A 392 -6.01 -2.86 12.39
N GLY A 393 -4.74 -2.71 12.77
CA GLY A 393 -4.09 -3.56 13.77
C GLY A 393 -4.86 -3.65 15.09
N PRO A 394 -5.41 -2.54 15.63
CA PRO A 394 -6.25 -2.57 16.83
C PRO A 394 -7.64 -3.19 16.63
N GLY A 395 -7.96 -3.67 15.44
CA GLY A 395 -9.25 -4.27 15.13
C GLY A 395 -10.43 -3.32 15.31
N LEU A 396 -11.56 -3.86 15.76
CA LEU A 396 -12.77 -3.09 16.04
C LEU A 396 -12.62 -2.13 17.22
N GLY A 397 -11.54 -2.20 17.99
CA GLY A 397 -11.30 -1.31 19.13
C GLY A 397 -11.29 0.17 18.76
N ILE A 398 -10.86 0.51 17.53
CA ILE A 398 -10.86 1.89 17.01
C ILE A 398 -12.08 2.22 16.13
N ARG A 399 -13.03 1.30 16.03
CA ARG A 399 -14.35 1.51 15.41
C ARG A 399 -15.46 1.62 16.46
N ILE A 400 -15.09 1.67 17.74
CA ILE A 400 -15.98 1.88 18.87
C ILE A 400 -15.52 3.15 19.57
N ILE A 401 -16.24 4.26 19.37
CA ILE A 401 -15.93 5.52 20.03
C ILE A 401 -16.14 5.38 21.55
N GLY A 402 -15.13 5.76 22.32
CA GLY A 402 -15.15 5.63 23.78
C GLY A 402 -14.77 4.22 24.26
N GLU A 403 -15.27 3.80 25.41
CA GLU A 403 -14.96 2.52 26.04
C GLU A 403 -15.37 1.33 25.18
N VAL A 404 -14.47 0.33 25.10
CA VAL A 404 -14.71 -0.94 24.39
C VAL A 404 -15.27 -1.97 25.37
N THR A 405 -16.42 -2.56 25.03
CA THR A 405 -17.03 -3.66 25.80
C THR A 405 -17.43 -4.80 24.86
N ALA A 406 -17.57 -6.01 25.37
CA ALA A 406 -18.00 -7.17 24.58
C ALA A 406 -19.35 -6.93 23.87
N GLU A 407 -20.30 -6.23 24.53
CA GLU A 407 -21.59 -5.86 23.94
C GLU A 407 -21.41 -4.93 22.74
N LYS A 408 -20.61 -3.87 22.89
CA LYS A 408 -20.35 -2.91 21.81
C LYS A 408 -19.61 -3.55 20.64
N VAL A 409 -18.66 -4.44 20.92
CA VAL A 409 -17.96 -5.21 19.88
C VAL A 409 -18.95 -6.06 19.10
N ARG A 410 -19.85 -6.80 19.77
CA ARG A 410 -20.89 -7.60 19.10
C ARG A 410 -21.76 -6.73 18.18
N ILE A 411 -22.20 -5.56 18.65
CA ILE A 411 -23.00 -4.62 17.83
C ILE A 411 -22.24 -4.25 16.55
N VAL A 412 -20.96 -3.88 16.66
CA VAL A 412 -20.16 -3.50 15.49
C VAL A 412 -19.92 -4.70 14.57
N GLN A 413 -19.63 -5.88 15.12
CA GLN A 413 -19.45 -7.11 14.35
C GLN A 413 -20.68 -7.43 13.49
N GLU A 414 -21.87 -7.39 14.08
CA GLU A 414 -23.11 -7.69 13.37
C GLU A 414 -23.45 -6.61 12.34
N ALA A 415 -23.33 -5.33 12.70
CA ALA A 415 -23.59 -4.22 11.78
C ALA A 415 -22.61 -4.21 10.60
N ASP A 416 -21.31 -4.43 10.86
CA ASP A 416 -20.29 -4.49 9.83
C ASP A 416 -20.49 -5.70 8.90
N ALA A 417 -20.87 -6.85 9.43
CA ALA A 417 -21.17 -8.04 8.63
C ALA A 417 -22.34 -7.80 7.67
N ILE A 418 -23.45 -7.22 8.15
CA ILE A 418 -24.60 -6.85 7.32
C ILE A 418 -24.18 -5.84 6.23
N TYR A 419 -23.41 -4.81 6.62
CA TYR A 419 -22.97 -3.78 5.68
C TYR A 419 -22.10 -4.37 4.57
N ARG A 420 -21.11 -5.17 4.92
CA ARG A 420 -20.22 -5.83 3.95
C ARG A 420 -20.99 -6.77 3.03
N GLU A 421 -21.94 -7.54 3.55
CA GLU A 421 -22.77 -8.43 2.77
C GLU A 421 -23.60 -7.66 1.73
N GLU A 422 -24.27 -6.57 2.10
CA GLU A 422 -25.10 -5.80 1.18
C GLU A 422 -24.28 -5.04 0.12
N ILE A 423 -23.09 -4.56 0.46
CA ILE A 423 -22.13 -3.97 -0.50
C ILE A 423 -21.71 -5.03 -1.54
N ALA A 424 -21.38 -6.24 -1.09
CA ALA A 424 -21.00 -7.34 -1.98
C ALA A 424 -22.20 -7.80 -2.87
N ASN A 425 -23.39 -7.91 -2.30
CA ASN A 425 -24.62 -8.25 -3.03
C ASN A 425 -24.98 -7.20 -4.10
N ALA A 426 -24.64 -5.94 -3.86
CA ALA A 426 -24.79 -4.86 -4.84
C ALA A 426 -23.71 -4.86 -5.92
N GLY A 427 -22.65 -5.67 -5.79
CA GLY A 427 -21.55 -5.76 -6.74
C GLY A 427 -20.66 -4.52 -6.80
N ILE A 428 -20.63 -3.69 -5.74
CA ILE A 428 -19.85 -2.44 -5.67
C ILE A 428 -18.64 -2.54 -4.76
N ASP A 429 -18.40 -3.68 -4.15
CA ASP A 429 -17.28 -3.93 -3.22
C ASP A 429 -15.90 -3.63 -3.83
N GLN A 430 -15.72 -3.90 -5.13
CA GLN A 430 -14.46 -3.66 -5.84
C GLN A 430 -14.25 -2.18 -6.26
N THR A 431 -15.30 -1.37 -6.18
CA THR A 431 -15.22 0.08 -6.52
C THR A 431 -14.86 0.93 -5.31
N LEU A 432 -14.90 0.36 -4.11
CA LEU A 432 -14.65 1.04 -2.85
C LEU A 432 -13.24 0.74 -2.33
N GLY A 433 -12.54 1.77 -1.88
CA GLY A 433 -11.22 1.62 -1.25
C GLY A 433 -11.32 0.98 0.13
N GLN A 434 -12.25 1.46 0.96
CA GLN A 434 -12.55 0.91 2.28
C GLN A 434 -13.99 1.21 2.68
N TYR A 435 -14.64 0.27 3.37
CA TYR A 435 -15.97 0.47 3.95
C TYR A 435 -16.14 -0.39 5.21
N PHE A 436 -16.85 0.15 6.19
CA PHE A 436 -17.07 -0.48 7.49
C PHE A 436 -18.18 0.19 8.30
N ALA A 437 -18.63 -0.48 9.37
CA ALA A 437 -19.49 0.08 10.39
C ALA A 437 -18.69 0.47 11.64
N ALA A 438 -19.07 1.57 12.28
CA ALA A 438 -18.49 2.02 13.55
C ALA A 438 -19.61 2.35 14.55
N LEU A 439 -19.33 2.18 15.84
CA LEU A 439 -20.26 2.53 16.91
C LEU A 439 -19.94 3.92 17.45
N THR A 440 -20.88 4.84 17.30
CA THR A 440 -20.71 6.24 17.72
C THR A 440 -21.00 6.32 19.18
N ASN A 441 -20.80 5.98 20.11
CA ASN A 441 -21.24 6.14 21.52
C ASN A 441 -22.51 7.05 21.73
N MET A 442 -23.12 7.53 20.63
CA MET A 442 -24.35 8.29 20.66
C MET A 442 -25.54 7.36 20.88
N ARG A 443 -26.44 7.75 21.79
CA ARG A 443 -27.73 7.10 21.97
C ARG A 443 -28.86 8.04 21.52
N SER A 444 -29.90 7.46 21.00
CA SER A 444 -31.08 8.19 20.57
C SER A 444 -32.38 7.52 20.98
N VAL A 445 -33.41 8.31 21.10
CA VAL A 445 -34.78 7.82 21.32
C VAL A 445 -35.30 7.20 20.03
N GLY A 446 -35.84 6.00 20.13
CA GLY A 446 -36.56 5.31 19.06
C GLY A 446 -37.92 4.83 19.54
N VAL A 447 -38.73 4.37 18.62
CA VAL A 447 -39.98 3.64 18.90
C VAL A 447 -39.94 2.35 18.13
N MET A 448 -39.93 1.23 18.85
CA MET A 448 -39.85 -0.10 18.28
C MET A 448 -40.91 -0.99 18.94
N GLY A 449 -41.88 -1.49 18.15
CA GLY A 449 -42.94 -2.33 18.65
C GLY A 449 -43.82 -1.63 19.72
N ASP A 450 -44.19 -0.35 19.50
CA ASP A 450 -44.96 0.50 20.40
C ASP A 450 -44.27 0.90 21.73
N GLU A 451 -43.02 0.48 21.92
CA GLU A 451 -42.22 0.86 23.09
C GLU A 451 -41.16 1.90 22.72
N ARG A 452 -40.87 2.80 23.67
CA ARG A 452 -39.73 3.71 23.56
C ARG A 452 -38.44 2.99 23.82
N THR A 453 -37.50 3.14 22.93
CA THR A 453 -36.12 2.64 23.09
C THR A 453 -35.14 3.82 23.25
N TYR A 454 -34.00 3.53 23.87
CA TYR A 454 -32.86 4.46 23.99
C TYR A 454 -31.58 3.70 23.70
N ASP A 455 -31.31 3.54 22.39
CA ASP A 455 -30.29 2.65 21.86
C ASP A 455 -29.22 3.39 21.08
N TYR A 456 -28.18 2.68 20.67
CA TYR A 456 -27.04 3.23 19.98
C TYR A 456 -27.35 3.63 18.54
N ALA A 457 -26.55 4.57 18.04
CA ALA A 457 -26.43 4.88 16.63
C ALA A 457 -25.15 4.28 16.06
N VAL A 458 -25.30 3.57 14.95
CA VAL A 458 -24.19 3.03 14.14
C VAL A 458 -23.91 4.00 13.00
N ALA A 459 -22.64 4.31 12.75
CA ALA A 459 -22.18 5.05 11.59
C ALA A 459 -21.65 4.08 10.53
N LEU A 460 -22.07 4.28 9.29
CA LEU A 460 -21.53 3.61 8.11
C LEU A 460 -20.52 4.53 7.43
N ARG A 461 -19.38 4.00 7.07
CA ARG A 461 -18.32 4.68 6.34
C ARG A 461 -18.00 3.93 5.06
N ALA A 462 -17.94 4.63 3.93
CA ALA A 462 -17.34 4.12 2.69
C ALA A 462 -16.56 5.22 2.01
N VAL A 463 -15.40 4.89 1.49
CA VAL A 463 -14.51 5.84 0.81
C VAL A 463 -13.97 5.29 -0.50
N CYS A 464 -13.79 6.20 -1.46
CA CYS A 464 -13.03 5.98 -2.67
C CYS A 464 -11.63 6.58 -2.48
N THR A 465 -10.60 5.81 -2.73
CA THR A 465 -9.21 6.24 -2.60
C THR A 465 -8.31 5.39 -3.49
N SER A 466 -7.20 5.98 -3.93
CA SER A 466 -6.16 5.27 -4.70
C SER A 466 -4.94 4.93 -3.85
N ASP A 467 -4.65 5.73 -2.84
CA ASP A 467 -3.39 5.69 -2.09
C ASP A 467 -3.55 5.79 -0.57
N PHE A 468 -4.77 5.93 -0.07
CA PHE A 468 -5.13 6.17 1.34
C PHE A 468 -4.56 7.47 1.95
N MET A 469 -3.81 8.26 1.20
CA MET A 469 -3.36 9.60 1.61
C MET A 469 -4.53 10.58 1.58
N THR A 470 -5.30 10.54 0.49
CA THR A 470 -6.55 11.26 0.30
C THR A 470 -7.70 10.29 0.07
N ALA A 471 -8.90 10.65 0.47
CA ALA A 471 -10.08 9.85 0.24
C ALA A 471 -11.34 10.71 0.14
N GLU A 472 -12.22 10.36 -0.78
CA GLU A 472 -13.56 10.95 -0.89
C GLU A 472 -14.60 9.99 -0.32
N ALA A 473 -15.63 10.53 0.33
CA ALA A 473 -16.75 9.72 0.75
C ALA A 473 -17.46 9.14 -0.49
N ALA A 474 -17.67 7.83 -0.49
CA ALA A 474 -18.30 7.14 -1.61
C ALA A 474 -19.79 7.51 -1.71
N GLN A 475 -20.28 7.74 -2.92
CA GLN A 475 -21.71 7.93 -3.18
C GLN A 475 -22.37 6.55 -3.36
N LEU A 476 -22.83 5.98 -2.26
CA LEU A 476 -23.56 4.70 -2.32
C LEU A 476 -24.97 4.88 -2.85
N PRO A 477 -25.51 3.90 -3.63
CA PRO A 477 -26.91 3.91 -4.02
C PRO A 477 -27.83 3.96 -2.81
N TRP A 478 -28.88 4.79 -2.87
CA TRP A 478 -29.80 4.96 -1.76
C TRP A 478 -30.51 3.67 -1.35
N GLU A 479 -30.86 2.84 -2.32
CA GLU A 479 -31.46 1.52 -2.10
C GLU A 479 -30.55 0.59 -1.28
N VAL A 480 -29.23 0.64 -1.47
CA VAL A 480 -28.26 -0.13 -0.68
C VAL A 480 -28.24 0.39 0.75
N LEU A 481 -28.14 1.71 0.95
CA LEU A 481 -28.16 2.32 2.28
C LEU A 481 -29.46 2.06 3.01
N ALA A 482 -30.61 2.14 2.32
CA ALA A 482 -31.92 1.86 2.89
C ALA A 482 -32.03 0.39 3.34
N LYS A 483 -31.54 -0.54 2.53
CA LYS A 483 -31.52 -1.97 2.85
C LYS A 483 -30.62 -2.29 4.03
N VAL A 484 -29.40 -1.75 4.04
CA VAL A 484 -28.45 -1.90 5.15
C VAL A 484 -29.06 -1.34 6.44
N THR A 485 -29.63 -0.14 6.38
CA THR A 485 -30.28 0.51 7.54
C THR A 485 -31.41 -0.35 8.08
N SER A 486 -32.30 -0.82 7.21
CA SER A 486 -33.41 -1.70 7.61
C SER A 486 -32.93 -2.97 8.28
N ARG A 487 -31.93 -3.64 7.70
CA ARG A 487 -31.36 -4.85 8.28
C ARG A 487 -30.69 -4.61 9.63
N ILE A 488 -29.82 -3.57 9.74
CA ILE A 488 -29.14 -3.27 10.99
C ILE A 488 -30.15 -2.99 12.12
N VAL A 489 -31.16 -2.15 11.89
CA VAL A 489 -32.15 -1.81 12.93
C VAL A 489 -33.00 -3.02 13.33
N ASN A 490 -33.28 -3.95 12.41
CA ASN A 490 -34.10 -5.11 12.70
C ASN A 490 -33.32 -6.32 13.25
N GLU A 491 -32.08 -6.50 12.81
CA GLU A 491 -31.28 -7.69 13.11
C GLU A 491 -30.28 -7.46 14.26
N VAL A 492 -29.77 -6.19 14.45
CA VAL A 492 -28.75 -5.87 15.46
C VAL A 492 -29.41 -5.32 16.72
N LYS A 493 -29.48 -6.11 17.75
CA LYS A 493 -30.05 -5.71 19.04
C LYS A 493 -29.25 -4.58 19.70
N GLY A 494 -29.93 -3.52 20.13
CA GLY A 494 -29.34 -2.36 20.82
C GLY A 494 -29.00 -1.21 19.84
N VAL A 495 -29.50 -1.26 18.60
CA VAL A 495 -29.35 -0.20 17.59
C VAL A 495 -30.70 0.27 17.10
N ASN A 496 -30.96 1.57 17.14
CA ASN A 496 -32.19 2.17 16.62
C ASN A 496 -31.95 3.26 15.59
N ARG A 497 -30.69 3.53 15.22
CA ARG A 497 -30.32 4.58 14.26
C ARG A 497 -29.07 4.21 13.48
N VAL A 498 -29.09 4.54 12.19
CA VAL A 498 -27.96 4.40 11.28
C VAL A 498 -27.63 5.75 10.67
N LEU A 499 -26.36 6.12 10.63
CA LEU A 499 -25.82 7.35 10.04
C LEU A 499 -24.89 6.98 8.91
N TYR A 500 -24.70 7.88 7.94
CA TYR A 500 -23.68 7.74 6.90
C TYR A 500 -22.69 8.90 6.98
N ASP A 501 -21.40 8.62 7.09
CA ASP A 501 -20.36 9.64 7.14
C ASP A 501 -19.95 10.07 5.73
N CYS A 502 -20.24 11.33 5.40
CA CYS A 502 -19.95 11.96 4.11
C CYS A 502 -18.63 12.76 4.11
N THR A 503 -17.80 12.64 5.14
CA THR A 503 -16.58 13.45 5.29
C THR A 503 -15.44 12.89 4.43
N GLY A 504 -14.74 13.74 3.68
CA GLY A 504 -13.52 13.38 2.95
C GLY A 504 -12.28 13.35 3.86
N LYS A 505 -11.20 12.82 3.36
CA LYS A 505 -9.86 12.89 3.97
C LYS A 505 -8.94 13.70 3.06
N PRO A 506 -8.41 14.87 3.46
CA PRO A 506 -8.77 15.61 4.67
C PRO A 506 -10.17 16.21 4.58
N PRO A 507 -10.80 16.79 5.66
CA PRO A 507 -10.22 16.99 7.00
C PRO A 507 -10.37 15.78 7.93
N GLY A 508 -11.28 14.84 7.63
CA GLY A 508 -11.41 13.64 8.44
C GLY A 508 -10.29 12.61 8.19
N THR A 509 -10.27 11.57 9.00
CA THR A 509 -9.50 10.34 8.74
C THR A 509 -10.40 9.29 8.10
N ILE A 510 -9.88 8.16 7.64
CA ILE A 510 -10.73 7.06 7.16
C ILE A 510 -11.34 6.33 8.35
N GLU A 511 -10.52 5.87 9.30
CA GLU A 511 -11.00 5.28 10.56
C GLU A 511 -11.49 6.38 11.51
N PHE A 512 -12.34 6.03 12.49
CA PHE A 512 -12.93 6.99 13.44
C PHE A 512 -11.99 7.32 14.61
N GLU A 513 -11.14 6.39 15.03
CA GLU A 513 -10.14 6.56 16.09
C GLU A 513 -8.75 6.04 15.71
#